data_2801e5e8c537d488432754d9fb308293
#
_entry.id   2801e5e8c537d488432754d9fb308293
#
_cell.length_a   1.000
_cell.length_b   1.000
_cell.length_c   1.000
_cell.angle_alpha   90.00
_cell.angle_beta   90.00
_cell.angle_gamma   90.00
#
_symmetry.space_group_name_H-M   'P 1'
#
loop_
_entity.id
_entity.type
_entity.pdbx_description
1 polymer ?
#
loop_
_entity_poly.entity_id
_entity_poly.type
_entity_poly.pdbx_seq_one_letter_code
_entity_poly.pdbx_strand_id
1 'polypeptide(L)'
;MYKAYRFRLYLNDSQRILIHKTFGCARFVYNYFLDKCKKVGYIKAYDMCKELKGLYEEYPFLKEVDSCSLRCSIFNLDDSYSNFFAKRSGYPCFKNKFSKQSYRTNCIRSTYKGTNYSNIAIFKKDNQIKLPKLGLVNIKGYRNLKSINGRIINATIERECTGKYYVSVIVEEVEIVKSKKIPTSIVGIDLGVKDLVITSEGKKYSNPKELLKREKQLKRLQKKLSRQVKGSKNYAKTKIRIARVHSKIRNSRKHNIINIVNDIVKSNDIIVSENLNVKGMSKNHNLAKSIIDASFNMICNMLKWKTTIQGKYYYQVDTFYPSSKTCSRCGTKTDITNNLSVRKWTCENCGNENDRDINASINIMFEGLKIHYKTI
;
A
#
# COMPACT_ATOMS: atom_id res chain seq x y z
N MET A 1 9.56 3.48 15.57
CA MET A 1 8.54 3.39 14.50
C MET A 1 9.07 2.55 13.34
N TYR A 2 8.20 1.74 12.69
CA TYR A 2 8.62 0.94 11.53
C TYR A 2 8.35 1.69 10.23
N LYS A 3 9.39 1.84 9.38
CA LYS A 3 9.26 2.40 8.04
C LYS A 3 9.68 1.40 6.98
N ALA A 4 8.94 1.33 5.88
CA ALA A 4 9.26 0.49 4.73
C ALA A 4 9.94 1.31 3.64
N TYR A 5 11.10 0.85 3.20
CA TYR A 5 11.86 1.42 2.09
C TYR A 5 11.90 0.45 0.94
N ARG A 6 11.44 0.88 -0.24
CA ARG A 6 11.39 0.03 -1.43
C ARG A 6 12.40 0.48 -2.46
N PHE A 7 13.25 -0.46 -2.90
CA PHE A 7 14.29 -0.25 -3.89
C PHE A 7 14.11 -1.21 -5.06
N ARG A 8 14.47 -0.78 -6.25
CA ARG A 8 14.62 -1.64 -7.41
C ARG A 8 15.94 -2.38 -7.30
N LEU A 9 15.93 -3.69 -7.54
CA LEU A 9 17.11 -4.53 -7.61
C LEU A 9 17.60 -4.63 -9.06
N TYR A 10 18.91 -4.52 -9.25
CA TYR A 10 19.61 -4.76 -10.50
C TYR A 10 20.47 -6.01 -10.32
N LEU A 11 19.97 -7.12 -10.85
CA LEU A 11 20.51 -8.46 -10.65
C LEU A 11 21.39 -8.89 -11.82
N ASN A 12 22.49 -9.56 -11.54
CA ASN A 12 23.18 -10.39 -12.51
C ASN A 12 22.42 -11.71 -12.75
N ASP A 13 22.89 -12.54 -13.69
CA ASP A 13 22.18 -13.78 -14.05
C ASP A 13 22.18 -14.82 -12.94
N SER A 14 23.30 -15.01 -12.23
CA SER A 14 23.38 -15.94 -11.09
C SER A 14 22.43 -15.54 -9.95
N GLN A 15 22.39 -14.27 -9.61
CA GLN A 15 21.45 -13.73 -8.60
C GLN A 15 20.00 -13.90 -9.03
N ARG A 16 19.71 -13.70 -10.33
CA ARG A 16 18.36 -13.90 -10.88
C ARG A 16 17.93 -15.35 -10.77
N ILE A 17 18.80 -16.30 -11.12
CA ILE A 17 18.55 -17.74 -10.98
C ILE A 17 18.24 -18.08 -9.52
N LEU A 18 19.10 -17.63 -8.59
CA LEU A 18 18.93 -17.92 -7.16
C LEU A 18 17.62 -17.34 -6.59
N ILE A 19 17.23 -16.14 -6.98
CA ILE A 19 15.92 -15.58 -6.57
C ILE A 19 14.76 -16.42 -7.09
N HIS A 20 14.83 -16.92 -8.32
CA HIS A 20 13.80 -17.81 -8.87
C HIS A 20 13.76 -19.16 -8.15
N LYS A 21 14.91 -19.74 -7.82
CA LYS A 21 15.00 -20.93 -6.96
C LYS A 21 14.35 -20.65 -5.61
N THR A 22 14.66 -19.52 -4.97
CA THR A 22 14.08 -19.12 -3.68
C THR A 22 12.55 -18.97 -3.75
N PHE A 23 12.00 -18.36 -4.81
CA PHE A 23 10.55 -18.31 -5.01
C PHE A 23 9.93 -19.70 -5.14
N GLY A 24 10.62 -20.63 -5.83
CA GLY A 24 10.20 -22.01 -6.00
C GLY A 24 10.18 -22.75 -4.66
N CYS A 25 11.28 -22.71 -3.92
CA CYS A 25 11.44 -23.38 -2.62
C CYS A 25 10.46 -22.84 -1.57
N ALA A 26 10.31 -21.51 -1.47
CA ALA A 26 9.35 -20.91 -0.55
C ALA A 26 7.89 -21.30 -0.86
N ARG A 27 7.55 -21.43 -2.14
CA ARG A 27 6.24 -21.94 -2.56
C ARG A 27 6.07 -23.41 -2.27
N PHE A 28 7.10 -24.22 -2.51
CA PHE A 28 7.11 -25.64 -2.22
C PHE A 28 6.85 -25.90 -0.73
N VAL A 29 7.60 -25.26 0.15
CA VAL A 29 7.45 -25.39 1.61
C VAL A 29 6.06 -24.95 2.07
N TYR A 30 5.55 -23.82 1.56
CA TYR A 30 4.18 -23.36 1.85
C TYR A 30 3.14 -24.42 1.46
N ASN A 31 3.26 -24.98 0.26
CA ASN A 31 2.30 -25.95 -0.26
C ASN A 31 2.40 -27.31 0.44
N TYR A 32 3.60 -27.73 0.79
CA TYR A 32 3.84 -28.98 1.53
C TYR A 32 3.13 -28.96 2.88
N PHE A 33 3.35 -27.90 3.67
CA PHE A 33 2.69 -27.79 4.96
C PHE A 33 1.19 -27.51 4.85
N LEU A 34 0.75 -26.82 3.81
CA LEU A 34 -0.69 -26.66 3.56
C LEU A 34 -1.36 -28.01 3.26
N ASP A 35 -0.73 -28.87 2.45
CA ASP A 35 -1.25 -30.23 2.18
C ASP A 35 -1.29 -31.07 3.46
N LYS A 36 -0.22 -31.02 4.26
CA LYS A 36 -0.17 -31.68 5.55
C LYS A 36 -1.28 -31.21 6.49
N CYS A 37 -1.45 -29.89 6.62
CA CYS A 37 -2.53 -29.32 7.45
C CYS A 37 -3.95 -29.70 6.94
N LYS A 38 -4.13 -29.94 5.66
CA LYS A 38 -5.40 -30.43 5.12
C LYS A 38 -5.71 -31.87 5.54
N LYS A 39 -4.68 -32.71 5.73
CA LYS A 39 -4.80 -34.13 6.08
C LYS A 39 -4.98 -34.35 7.58
N VAL A 40 -4.19 -33.63 8.41
CA VAL A 40 -4.13 -33.86 9.86
C VAL A 40 -4.70 -32.72 10.72
N GLY A 41 -5.26 -31.68 10.08
CA GLY A 41 -5.69 -30.46 10.76
C GLY A 41 -4.58 -29.41 10.87
N TYR A 42 -4.91 -28.25 11.41
CA TYR A 42 -3.99 -27.12 11.54
C TYR A 42 -2.81 -27.44 12.47
N ILE A 43 -1.60 -27.19 11.98
CA ILE A 43 -0.34 -27.34 12.71
C ILE A 43 0.23 -25.94 12.96
N LYS A 44 0.73 -25.67 14.17
CA LYS A 44 1.36 -24.39 14.52
C LYS A 44 2.68 -24.18 13.77
N ALA A 45 3.01 -22.93 13.45
CA ALA A 45 4.22 -22.57 12.71
C ALA A 45 5.50 -23.12 13.31
N TYR A 46 5.65 -23.12 14.63
CA TYR A 46 6.86 -23.63 15.31
C TYR A 46 7.04 -25.14 15.13
N ASP A 47 5.98 -25.90 15.12
CA ASP A 47 6.06 -27.35 14.92
C ASP A 47 6.37 -27.67 13.45
N MET A 48 5.75 -26.97 12.50
CA MET A 48 6.15 -27.04 11.09
C MET A 48 7.63 -26.66 10.88
N CYS A 49 8.16 -25.69 11.63
CA CYS A 49 9.57 -25.30 11.56
C CYS A 49 10.53 -26.38 12.09
N LYS A 50 10.11 -27.19 13.10
CA LYS A 50 10.90 -28.36 13.56
C LYS A 50 11.00 -29.41 12.47
N GLU A 51 9.88 -29.70 11.82
CA GLU A 51 9.82 -30.67 10.73
C GLU A 51 10.60 -30.23 9.47
N LEU A 52 10.80 -28.93 9.28
CA LEU A 52 11.57 -28.41 8.13
C LEU A 52 12.99 -29.01 8.08
N LYS A 53 13.56 -29.45 9.22
CA LYS A 53 14.88 -30.13 9.24
C LYS A 53 14.86 -31.44 8.45
N GLY A 54 13.84 -32.26 8.62
CA GLY A 54 13.67 -33.49 7.85
C GLY A 54 13.46 -33.23 6.35
N LEU A 55 12.77 -32.15 5.99
CA LEU A 55 12.60 -31.79 4.58
C LEU A 55 13.93 -31.46 3.88
N TYR A 56 14.96 -30.99 4.58
CA TYR A 56 16.26 -30.73 3.97
C TYR A 56 17.00 -32.04 3.57
N GLU A 57 16.67 -33.14 4.22
CA GLU A 57 17.22 -34.47 3.89
C GLU A 57 16.46 -35.06 2.71
N GLU A 58 15.14 -34.99 2.74
CA GLU A 58 14.27 -35.48 1.67
C GLU A 58 14.39 -34.66 0.38
N TYR A 59 14.55 -33.34 0.52
CA TYR A 59 14.62 -32.40 -0.60
C TYR A 59 15.89 -31.52 -0.55
N PRO A 60 17.06 -32.05 -0.96
CA PRO A 60 18.36 -31.33 -0.84
C PRO A 60 18.42 -29.96 -1.51
N PHE A 61 17.61 -29.72 -2.56
CA PHE A 61 17.56 -28.43 -3.25
C PHE A 61 17.11 -27.27 -2.34
N LEU A 62 16.46 -27.57 -1.22
CA LEU A 62 16.06 -26.52 -0.23
C LEU A 62 17.29 -25.94 0.49
N LYS A 63 18.44 -26.64 0.52
CA LYS A 63 19.69 -26.12 1.11
C LYS A 63 20.36 -25.05 0.24
N GLU A 64 20.03 -24.96 -1.04
CA GLU A 64 20.60 -23.97 -1.95
C GLU A 64 20.16 -22.53 -1.63
N VAL A 65 18.99 -22.38 -1.02
CA VAL A 65 18.36 -21.08 -0.75
C VAL A 65 18.51 -20.63 0.71
N ASP A 66 18.10 -19.40 1.01
CA ASP A 66 18.13 -18.88 2.37
C ASP A 66 17.10 -19.60 3.26
N SER A 67 17.57 -20.27 4.31
CA SER A 67 16.74 -21.02 5.27
C SER A 67 15.73 -20.12 5.99
N CYS A 68 16.07 -18.84 6.23
CA CYS A 68 15.16 -17.89 6.84
C CYS A 68 13.96 -17.62 5.93
N SER A 69 14.15 -17.60 4.61
CA SER A 69 13.06 -17.41 3.66
C SER A 69 12.05 -18.57 3.68
N LEU A 70 12.52 -19.79 3.93
CA LEU A 70 11.68 -20.98 4.04
C LEU A 70 10.86 -20.96 5.34
N ARG A 71 11.47 -20.61 6.47
CA ARG A 71 10.76 -20.40 7.73
C ARG A 71 9.73 -19.29 7.61
N CYS A 72 10.06 -18.15 6.98
CA CYS A 72 9.11 -17.09 6.72
C CYS A 72 7.91 -17.55 5.86
N SER A 73 8.11 -18.54 4.99
CA SER A 73 7.02 -19.12 4.19
C SER A 73 6.04 -19.93 5.05
N ILE A 74 6.55 -20.62 6.08
CA ILE A 74 5.74 -21.34 7.09
C ILE A 74 4.92 -20.33 7.91
N PHE A 75 5.54 -19.27 8.42
CA PHE A 75 4.81 -18.21 9.13
C PHE A 75 3.76 -17.51 8.27
N ASN A 76 4.00 -17.34 6.96
CA ASN A 76 2.97 -16.82 6.05
C ASN A 76 1.77 -17.79 5.90
N LEU A 77 1.97 -19.11 6.03
CA LEU A 77 0.88 -20.07 6.06
C LEU A 77 0.09 -19.96 7.36
N ASP A 78 0.77 -19.85 8.48
CA ASP A 78 0.20 -19.65 9.81
C ASP A 78 -0.65 -18.37 9.89
N ASP A 79 -0.11 -17.25 9.38
CA ASP A 79 -0.85 -15.99 9.22
C ASP A 79 -2.12 -16.17 8.36
N SER A 80 -2.05 -17.01 7.32
CA SER A 80 -3.20 -17.28 6.44
C SER A 80 -4.29 -18.07 7.18
N TYR A 81 -3.93 -19.05 8.02
CA TYR A 81 -4.86 -19.75 8.90
C TYR A 81 -5.45 -18.83 9.98
N SER A 82 -4.63 -18.01 10.61
CA SER A 82 -5.07 -17.04 11.60
C SER A 82 -6.11 -16.06 11.02
N ASN A 83 -5.91 -15.60 9.78
CA ASN A 83 -6.90 -14.77 9.08
C ASN A 83 -8.17 -15.53 8.72
N PHE A 84 -8.06 -16.80 8.37
CA PHE A 84 -9.20 -17.67 8.11
C PHE A 84 -10.05 -17.89 9.37
N PHE A 85 -9.44 -18.27 10.49
CA PHE A 85 -10.12 -18.46 11.78
C PHE A 85 -10.77 -17.17 12.29
N ALA A 86 -10.11 -16.03 12.07
CA ALA A 86 -10.67 -14.71 12.39
C ALA A 86 -11.73 -14.23 11.37
N LYS A 87 -12.18 -15.07 10.41
CA LYS A 87 -13.16 -14.76 9.35
C LYS A 87 -12.78 -13.54 8.49
N ARG A 88 -11.48 -13.21 8.40
CA ARG A 88 -10.97 -12.09 7.57
C ARG A 88 -10.68 -12.53 6.14
N SER A 89 -10.47 -13.81 5.90
CA SER A 89 -10.19 -14.39 4.58
C SER A 89 -10.81 -15.77 4.43
N GLY A 90 -10.88 -16.27 3.19
CA GLY A 90 -11.20 -17.66 2.91
C GLY A 90 -10.07 -18.62 3.33
N TYR A 91 -10.33 -19.92 3.19
CA TYR A 91 -9.38 -20.98 3.49
C TYR A 91 -8.07 -20.82 2.69
N PRO A 92 -6.88 -21.10 3.28
CA PRO A 92 -5.60 -21.00 2.58
C PRO A 92 -5.56 -21.86 1.30
N CYS A 93 -5.07 -21.26 0.20
CA CYS A 93 -5.01 -21.91 -1.10
C CYS A 93 -3.58 -22.22 -1.51
N PHE A 94 -3.38 -23.31 -2.31
CA PHE A 94 -2.09 -23.65 -2.90
C PHE A 94 -1.56 -22.51 -3.78
N LYS A 95 -0.27 -22.22 -3.64
CA LYS A 95 0.43 -21.26 -4.48
C LYS A 95 0.97 -21.92 -5.74
N ASN A 96 0.90 -21.24 -6.86
CA ASN A 96 1.42 -21.70 -8.15
C ASN A 96 2.42 -20.71 -8.75
N LYS A 97 3.05 -21.04 -9.87
CA LYS A 97 4.04 -20.19 -10.55
C LYS A 97 3.48 -18.84 -11.07
N PHE A 98 2.17 -18.71 -11.13
CA PHE A 98 1.47 -17.48 -11.57
C PHE A 98 1.03 -16.61 -10.37
N SER A 99 1.08 -17.14 -9.16
CA SER A 99 0.86 -16.39 -7.92
C SER A 99 1.94 -15.32 -7.74
N LYS A 100 1.72 -14.37 -6.82
CA LYS A 100 2.72 -13.35 -6.50
C LYS A 100 4.06 -13.98 -6.16
N GLN A 101 5.10 -13.63 -6.93
CA GLN A 101 6.46 -14.12 -6.72
C GLN A 101 7.17 -13.21 -5.71
N SER A 102 7.22 -13.64 -4.46
CA SER A 102 7.91 -12.93 -3.39
C SER A 102 8.34 -13.87 -2.28
N TYR A 103 9.43 -13.51 -1.59
CA TYR A 103 9.83 -14.14 -0.33
C TYR A 103 10.30 -13.07 0.65
N ARG A 104 10.18 -13.37 1.94
CA ARG A 104 10.67 -12.51 3.03
C ARG A 104 11.86 -13.23 3.70
N THR A 105 12.83 -12.44 4.14
CA THR A 105 13.93 -12.90 4.98
C THR A 105 14.13 -11.91 6.13
N ASN A 106 14.39 -12.43 7.33
CA ASN A 106 14.61 -11.60 8.51
C ASN A 106 16.09 -11.22 8.65
N CYS A 107 16.33 -10.06 9.23
CA CYS A 107 17.66 -9.62 9.56
C CYS A 107 18.15 -10.33 10.83
N ILE A 108 19.14 -11.22 10.68
CA ILE A 108 19.80 -11.87 11.78
C ILE A 108 21.07 -11.09 12.08
N ARG A 109 21.26 -10.75 13.35
CA ARG A 109 22.46 -10.08 13.86
C ARG A 109 23.23 -11.06 14.73
N SER A 110 24.52 -11.00 14.64
CA SER A 110 25.46 -11.71 15.52
C SER A 110 26.61 -10.79 15.87
N THR A 111 27.13 -10.92 17.07
CA THR A 111 28.36 -10.25 17.50
C THR A 111 29.46 -11.30 17.57
N TYR A 112 30.55 -11.04 16.87
CA TYR A 112 31.73 -11.91 16.92
C TYR A 112 32.97 -11.04 17.15
N LYS A 113 33.76 -11.35 18.17
CA LYS A 113 34.97 -10.55 18.56
C LYS A 113 34.71 -9.05 18.62
N GLY A 114 33.60 -8.63 19.26
CA GLY A 114 33.21 -7.22 19.39
C GLY A 114 32.68 -6.55 18.13
N THR A 115 32.68 -7.23 16.98
CA THR A 115 32.16 -6.71 15.72
C THR A 115 30.74 -7.19 15.47
N ASN A 116 29.83 -6.26 15.15
CA ASN A 116 28.44 -6.58 14.83
C ASN A 116 28.32 -6.96 13.37
N TYR A 117 27.86 -8.17 13.10
CA TYR A 117 27.55 -8.70 11.77
C TYR A 117 26.06 -8.72 11.53
N SER A 118 25.65 -8.44 10.30
CA SER A 118 24.26 -8.55 9.85
C SER A 118 24.21 -9.26 8.50
N ASN A 119 23.27 -10.19 8.36
CA ASN A 119 23.02 -10.86 7.09
C ASN A 119 22.31 -9.95 6.05
N ILE A 120 21.70 -8.85 6.49
CA ILE A 120 21.10 -7.82 5.63
C ILE A 120 21.75 -6.47 6.01
N ALA A 121 22.36 -5.80 5.05
CA ALA A 121 22.97 -4.49 5.24
C ALA A 121 22.82 -3.60 4.00
N ILE A 122 22.66 -2.29 4.20
CA ILE A 122 22.58 -1.30 3.10
C ILE A 122 23.89 -0.51 3.08
N PHE A 123 24.60 -0.60 1.98
CA PHE A 123 25.83 0.17 1.71
C PHE A 123 25.46 1.46 0.99
N LYS A 124 25.36 2.53 1.79
CA LYS A 124 24.79 3.82 1.34
C LYS A 124 25.68 4.54 0.30
N LYS A 125 27.00 4.33 0.36
CA LYS A 125 27.98 4.95 -0.57
C LYS A 125 27.85 4.29 -1.97
N ASP A 126 27.72 2.96 -2.01
CA ASP A 126 27.81 2.18 -3.24
C ASP A 126 26.43 1.90 -3.86
N ASN A 127 25.35 2.39 -3.25
CA ASN A 127 23.98 2.06 -3.64
C ASN A 127 23.72 0.55 -3.74
N GLN A 128 24.21 -0.21 -2.76
CA GLN A 128 24.10 -1.66 -2.71
C GLN A 128 23.37 -2.14 -1.45
N ILE A 129 22.78 -3.31 -1.55
CA ILE A 129 22.25 -4.06 -0.41
C ILE A 129 22.87 -5.44 -0.37
N LYS A 130 23.33 -5.87 0.81
CA LYS A 130 23.69 -7.25 1.07
C LYS A 130 22.45 -8.03 1.46
N LEU A 131 22.22 -9.16 0.80
CA LEU A 131 21.11 -10.06 1.06
C LEU A 131 21.64 -11.51 1.27
N PRO A 132 21.00 -12.32 2.14
CA PRO A 132 21.42 -13.70 2.39
C PRO A 132 21.50 -14.50 1.08
N LYS A 133 22.57 -15.26 0.94
CA LYS A 133 22.89 -16.10 -0.25
C LYS A 133 23.10 -15.32 -1.56
N LEU A 134 22.49 -14.14 -1.73
CA LEU A 134 22.61 -13.29 -2.94
C LEU A 134 23.87 -12.41 -2.95
N GLY A 135 24.47 -12.15 -1.75
CA GLY A 135 25.58 -11.23 -1.63
C GLY A 135 25.18 -9.76 -1.86
N LEU A 136 26.07 -9.00 -2.46
CA LEU A 136 25.86 -7.59 -2.79
C LEU A 136 25.03 -7.43 -4.07
N VAL A 137 23.99 -6.62 -3.99
CA VAL A 137 23.08 -6.33 -5.12
C VAL A 137 22.94 -4.83 -5.27
N ASN A 138 23.10 -4.32 -6.50
CA ASN A 138 22.88 -2.91 -6.81
C ASN A 138 21.40 -2.55 -6.66
N ILE A 139 21.14 -1.42 -5.98
CA ILE A 139 19.79 -0.92 -5.75
C ILE A 139 19.63 0.52 -6.24
N LYS A 140 18.41 0.86 -6.65
CA LYS A 140 18.00 2.24 -6.93
C LYS A 140 16.64 2.49 -6.34
N GLY A 141 16.51 3.56 -5.61
CA GLY A 141 15.26 3.96 -4.96
C GLY A 141 14.96 5.44 -5.16
N TYR A 142 13.76 5.81 -4.81
CA TYR A 142 13.26 7.17 -4.84
C TYR A 142 13.87 8.02 -3.69
N ARG A 143 14.08 7.39 -2.51
CA ARG A 143 14.60 8.09 -1.34
C ARG A 143 16.13 8.05 -1.29
N ASN A 144 16.71 9.10 -0.76
CA ASN A 144 18.14 9.13 -0.48
C ASN A 144 18.47 8.04 0.57
N LEU A 145 19.42 7.17 0.23
CA LEU A 145 19.87 6.10 1.13
C LEU A 145 20.51 6.66 2.41
N LYS A 146 21.12 7.86 2.34
CA LYS A 146 21.73 8.52 3.50
C LYS A 146 20.73 8.83 4.60
N SER A 147 19.45 9.07 4.24
CA SER A 147 18.37 9.37 5.20
C SER A 147 17.81 8.15 5.94
N ILE A 148 18.26 6.93 5.61
CA ILE A 148 17.83 5.72 6.28
C ILE A 148 18.65 5.52 7.54
N ASN A 149 18.05 5.77 8.69
CA ASN A 149 18.65 5.58 9.99
C ASN A 149 17.80 4.63 10.82
N GLY A 150 18.43 3.60 11.36
CA GLY A 150 17.71 2.65 12.20
C GLY A 150 18.11 1.20 11.94
N ARG A 151 17.46 0.32 12.68
CA ARG A 151 17.68 -1.12 12.66
C ARG A 151 16.88 -1.77 11.54
N ILE A 152 17.54 -2.51 10.65
CA ILE A 152 16.85 -3.37 9.67
C ILE A 152 16.23 -4.56 10.39
N ILE A 153 14.95 -4.81 10.15
CA ILE A 153 14.18 -5.92 10.71
C ILE A 153 14.08 -7.07 9.72
N ASN A 154 13.64 -6.78 8.50
CA ASN A 154 13.52 -7.77 7.45
C ASN A 154 13.59 -7.13 6.06
N ALA A 155 13.73 -8.00 5.06
CA ALA A 155 13.64 -7.64 3.66
C ALA A 155 12.66 -8.57 2.93
N THR A 156 11.80 -8.01 2.11
CA THR A 156 10.92 -8.75 1.20
C THR A 156 11.35 -8.50 -0.23
N ILE A 157 11.75 -9.56 -0.91
CA ILE A 157 12.15 -9.54 -2.32
C ILE A 157 10.94 -9.96 -3.16
N GLU A 158 10.61 -9.18 -4.19
CA GLU A 158 9.50 -9.49 -5.09
C GLU A 158 9.87 -9.29 -6.55
N ARG A 159 9.26 -10.08 -7.43
CA ARG A 159 9.24 -9.87 -8.87
C ARG A 159 7.88 -9.38 -9.31
N GLU A 160 7.83 -8.21 -9.93
CA GLU A 160 6.59 -7.71 -10.53
C GLU A 160 6.29 -8.38 -11.87
N CYS A 161 5.01 -8.31 -12.27
CA CYS A 161 4.57 -8.76 -13.60
C CYS A 161 5.27 -8.01 -14.76
N THR A 162 5.87 -6.86 -14.48
CA THR A 162 6.70 -6.09 -15.43
C THR A 162 8.05 -6.73 -15.71
N GLY A 163 8.44 -7.80 -14.99
CA GLY A 163 9.74 -8.45 -15.01
C GLY A 163 10.80 -7.75 -14.14
N LYS A 164 10.46 -6.67 -13.44
CA LYS A 164 11.36 -5.94 -12.54
C LYS A 164 11.36 -6.55 -11.16
N TYR A 165 12.52 -6.49 -10.49
CA TYR A 165 12.71 -6.98 -9.12
C TYR A 165 12.82 -5.80 -8.16
N TYR A 166 12.24 -5.98 -6.98
CA TYR A 166 12.26 -4.98 -5.92
C TYR A 166 12.58 -5.65 -4.58
N VAL A 167 13.21 -4.90 -3.70
CA VAL A 167 13.32 -5.23 -2.28
C VAL A 167 12.61 -4.17 -1.47
N SER A 168 11.79 -4.61 -0.53
CA SER A 168 11.18 -3.76 0.49
C SER A 168 11.85 -4.08 1.83
N VAL A 169 12.56 -3.11 2.40
CA VAL A 169 13.27 -3.26 3.67
C VAL A 169 12.46 -2.55 4.75
N ILE A 170 12.15 -3.27 5.83
CA ILE A 170 11.56 -2.66 7.02
C ILE A 170 12.68 -2.26 7.96
N VAL A 171 12.66 -0.99 8.33
CA VAL A 171 13.62 -0.37 9.24
C VAL A 171 12.87 0.15 10.46
N GLU A 172 13.37 -0.19 11.65
CA GLU A 172 12.94 0.37 12.91
C GLU A 172 13.71 1.67 13.17
N GLU A 173 13.02 2.79 13.00
CA GLU A 173 13.60 4.12 13.26
C GLU A 173 13.26 4.58 14.68
N VAL A 174 14.23 5.19 15.37
CA VAL A 174 14.14 5.50 16.78
C VAL A 174 13.29 6.75 17.05
N GLU A 175 13.22 7.69 16.10
CA GLU A 175 12.56 8.97 16.32
C GLU A 175 11.19 9.07 15.66
N ILE A 176 10.17 9.34 16.48
CA ILE A 176 8.89 9.92 16.05
C ILE A 176 8.94 11.39 16.47
N VAL A 177 8.83 12.28 15.51
CA VAL A 177 8.58 13.69 15.82
C VAL A 177 7.23 13.78 16.51
N LYS A 178 7.24 13.97 17.83
CA LYS A 178 6.02 14.28 18.59
C LYS A 178 5.82 15.77 18.55
N SER A 179 4.72 16.23 17.99
CA SER A 179 4.32 17.63 18.12
C SER A 179 3.97 17.88 19.59
N LYS A 180 4.63 18.85 20.20
CA LYS A 180 4.25 19.40 21.50
C LYS A 180 3.59 20.77 21.32
N LYS A 181 3.35 21.22 20.10
CA LYS A 181 2.78 22.53 19.80
C LYS A 181 1.26 22.44 19.79
N ILE A 182 0.63 23.47 20.31
CA ILE A 182 -0.80 23.69 20.12
C ILE A 182 -1.04 23.88 18.61
N PRO A 183 -1.98 23.11 18.02
CA PRO A 183 -2.26 23.25 16.59
C PRO A 183 -2.77 24.65 16.28
N THR A 184 -2.22 25.29 15.24
CA THR A 184 -2.58 26.65 14.82
C THR A 184 -3.41 26.66 13.55
N SER A 185 -3.48 25.54 12.82
CA SER A 185 -4.16 25.45 11.54
C SER A 185 -4.96 24.15 11.42
N ILE A 186 -6.14 24.25 10.82
CA ILE A 186 -7.04 23.14 10.56
C ILE A 186 -7.60 23.21 9.15
N VAL A 187 -7.75 22.08 8.49
CA VAL A 187 -8.39 21.96 7.18
C VAL A 187 -9.34 20.78 7.15
N GLY A 188 -10.55 21.00 6.64
CA GLY A 188 -11.49 19.97 6.24
C GLY A 188 -11.30 19.64 4.76
N ILE A 189 -11.41 18.37 4.40
CA ILE A 189 -11.30 17.91 3.02
C ILE A 189 -12.50 17.05 2.62
N ASP A 190 -13.10 17.40 1.51
CA ASP A 190 -14.10 16.59 0.81
C ASP A 190 -13.40 15.81 -0.30
N LEU A 191 -13.82 14.54 -0.51
CA LEU A 191 -13.22 13.60 -1.45
C LEU A 191 -14.16 13.33 -2.63
N GLY A 192 -13.79 13.78 -3.81
CA GLY A 192 -14.62 13.69 -5.02
C GLY A 192 -13.97 12.93 -6.18
N VAL A 193 -14.80 12.53 -7.14
CA VAL A 193 -14.34 11.86 -8.38
C VAL A 193 -13.89 12.86 -9.44
N LYS A 194 -14.53 14.04 -9.50
CA LYS A 194 -14.15 15.13 -10.43
C LYS A 194 -12.88 15.81 -9.96
N ASP A 195 -12.91 16.34 -8.78
CA ASP A 195 -11.76 16.84 -8.04
C ASP A 195 -11.47 15.84 -6.92
N LEU A 196 -10.21 15.39 -6.80
CA LEU A 196 -9.84 14.34 -5.84
C LEU A 196 -9.98 14.80 -4.39
N VAL A 197 -9.65 16.07 -4.16
CA VAL A 197 -9.69 16.69 -2.84
C VAL A 197 -10.13 18.14 -3.02
N ILE A 198 -11.06 18.56 -2.20
CA ILE A 198 -11.51 19.95 -2.09
C ILE A 198 -11.34 20.36 -0.63
N THR A 199 -10.65 21.47 -0.39
CA THR A 199 -10.34 21.94 0.97
C THR A 199 -11.35 22.99 1.43
N SER A 200 -11.50 23.14 2.76
CA SER A 200 -12.29 24.20 3.38
C SER A 200 -11.80 25.62 3.04
N GLU A 201 -10.57 25.76 2.55
CA GLU A 201 -9.99 27.00 2.04
C GLU A 201 -10.38 27.29 0.56
N GLY A 202 -11.17 26.41 -0.06
CA GLY A 202 -11.58 26.52 -1.46
C GLY A 202 -10.60 25.99 -2.49
N LYS A 203 -9.46 25.41 -2.09
CA LYS A 203 -8.49 24.81 -3.00
C LYS A 203 -8.99 23.49 -3.54
N LYS A 204 -9.00 23.32 -4.87
CA LYS A 204 -9.46 22.12 -5.58
C LYS A 204 -8.27 21.42 -6.24
N TYR A 205 -8.09 20.14 -5.95
CA TYR A 205 -7.08 19.27 -6.56
C TYR A 205 -7.75 18.36 -7.58
N SER A 206 -7.54 18.62 -8.86
CA SER A 206 -8.17 17.88 -9.94
C SER A 206 -7.76 16.42 -10.02
N ASN A 207 -8.67 15.58 -10.48
CA ASN A 207 -8.40 14.16 -10.75
C ASN A 207 -7.73 13.99 -12.12
N PRO A 208 -6.48 13.51 -12.20
CA PRO A 208 -5.79 13.33 -13.47
C PRO A 208 -6.36 12.20 -14.34
N LYS A 209 -7.30 11.38 -13.82
CA LYS A 209 -7.99 10.28 -14.53
C LYS A 209 -7.02 9.36 -15.30
N GLU A 210 -5.98 8.90 -14.63
CA GLU A 210 -4.85 8.17 -15.23
C GLU A 210 -5.25 6.88 -15.95
N LEU A 211 -6.29 6.19 -15.46
CA LEU A 211 -6.83 5.00 -16.12
C LEU A 211 -7.50 5.37 -17.44
N LEU A 212 -8.32 6.43 -17.45
CA LEU A 212 -9.03 6.89 -18.65
C LEU A 212 -8.07 7.27 -19.75
N LYS A 213 -7.00 8.03 -19.43
CA LYS A 213 -5.95 8.41 -20.38
C LYS A 213 -5.32 7.23 -21.12
N ARG A 214 -5.23 6.06 -20.46
CA ARG A 214 -4.56 4.86 -21.02
C ARG A 214 -5.53 3.75 -21.42
N GLU A 215 -6.82 3.99 -21.32
CA GLU A 215 -7.85 2.96 -21.54
C GLU A 215 -7.84 2.43 -22.96
N LYS A 216 -7.76 3.31 -23.97
CA LYS A 216 -7.67 2.91 -25.38
C LYS A 216 -6.46 1.98 -25.65
N GLN A 217 -5.31 2.32 -25.04
CA GLN A 217 -4.09 1.49 -25.13
C GLN A 217 -4.29 0.12 -24.46
N LEU A 218 -4.89 0.08 -23.27
CA LEU A 218 -5.17 -1.17 -22.55
C LEU A 218 -6.12 -2.06 -23.34
N LYS A 219 -7.25 -1.51 -23.82
CA LYS A 219 -8.23 -2.25 -24.65
C LYS A 219 -7.56 -2.87 -25.87
N ARG A 220 -6.72 -2.11 -26.60
CA ARG A 220 -5.99 -2.61 -27.77
C ARG A 220 -5.05 -3.77 -27.41
N LEU A 221 -4.29 -3.63 -26.32
CA LEU A 221 -3.35 -4.67 -25.88
C LEU A 221 -4.09 -5.91 -25.36
N GLN A 222 -5.19 -5.75 -24.66
CA GLN A 222 -6.03 -6.86 -24.17
C GLN A 222 -6.67 -7.63 -25.32
N LYS A 223 -7.22 -6.92 -26.33
CA LYS A 223 -7.74 -7.53 -27.57
C LYS A 223 -6.64 -8.27 -28.35
N LYS A 224 -5.42 -7.72 -28.39
CA LYS A 224 -4.27 -8.43 -28.97
C LYS A 224 -3.93 -9.69 -28.18
N LEU A 225 -3.93 -9.62 -26.85
CA LEU A 225 -3.60 -10.75 -25.97
C LEU A 225 -4.61 -11.90 -26.13
N SER A 226 -5.91 -11.60 -26.23
CA SER A 226 -6.98 -12.62 -26.37
C SER A 226 -6.89 -13.43 -27.65
N ARG A 227 -6.26 -12.87 -28.70
CA ARG A 227 -6.07 -13.54 -30.00
C ARG A 227 -4.77 -14.35 -30.08
N GLN A 228 -3.93 -14.31 -29.06
CA GLN A 228 -2.62 -14.99 -29.05
C GLN A 228 -2.71 -16.34 -28.35
N VAL A 229 -1.95 -17.31 -28.83
CA VAL A 229 -1.83 -18.66 -28.23
C VAL A 229 -1.24 -18.52 -26.81
N LYS A 230 -1.98 -19.01 -25.82
CA LYS A 230 -1.55 -19.01 -24.41
C LYS A 230 -0.23 -19.78 -24.27
N GLY A 231 0.75 -19.18 -23.58
CA GLY A 231 2.09 -19.77 -23.40
C GLY A 231 3.11 -19.41 -24.47
N SER A 232 2.71 -18.86 -25.62
CA SER A 232 3.63 -18.43 -26.67
C SER A 232 4.54 -17.27 -26.21
N LYS A 233 5.71 -17.13 -26.85
CA LYS A 233 6.63 -15.98 -26.64
C LYS A 233 5.94 -14.63 -26.86
N ASN A 234 5.07 -14.55 -27.88
CA ASN A 234 4.32 -13.34 -28.19
C ASN A 234 3.27 -13.01 -27.14
N TYR A 235 2.57 -14.02 -26.61
CA TYR A 235 1.64 -13.88 -25.49
C TYR A 235 2.36 -13.32 -24.25
N ALA A 236 3.52 -13.88 -23.88
CA ALA A 236 4.33 -13.42 -22.78
C ALA A 236 4.80 -11.96 -22.96
N LYS A 237 5.27 -11.59 -24.17
CA LYS A 237 5.66 -10.21 -24.49
C LYS A 237 4.48 -9.22 -24.35
N THR A 238 3.29 -9.59 -24.84
CA THR A 238 2.09 -8.74 -24.74
C THR A 238 1.64 -8.60 -23.30
N LYS A 239 1.66 -9.67 -22.50
CA LYS A 239 1.36 -9.66 -21.08
C LYS A 239 2.26 -8.68 -20.29
N ILE A 240 3.56 -8.66 -20.59
CA ILE A 240 4.51 -7.70 -20.01
C ILE A 240 4.18 -6.26 -20.44
N ARG A 241 3.77 -6.03 -21.69
CA ARG A 241 3.35 -4.68 -22.15
C ARG A 241 2.14 -4.18 -21.38
N ILE A 242 1.12 -5.02 -21.18
CA ILE A 242 -0.06 -4.70 -20.38
C ILE A 242 0.36 -4.37 -18.93
N ALA A 243 1.19 -5.21 -18.31
CA ALA A 243 1.70 -4.99 -16.97
C ALA A 243 2.47 -3.65 -16.83
N ARG A 244 3.24 -3.28 -17.86
CA ARG A 244 3.93 -1.97 -17.88
C ARG A 244 2.96 -0.79 -17.94
N VAL A 245 1.85 -0.88 -18.69
CA VAL A 245 0.83 0.17 -18.73
C VAL A 245 0.15 0.30 -17.35
N HIS A 246 -0.27 -0.81 -16.73
CA HIS A 246 -0.83 -0.78 -15.37
C HIS A 246 0.17 -0.22 -14.34
N SER A 247 1.45 -0.55 -14.48
CA SER A 247 2.48 0.02 -13.59
C SER A 247 2.63 1.53 -13.77
N LYS A 248 2.54 2.05 -14.99
CA LYS A 248 2.54 3.50 -15.26
C LYS A 248 1.34 4.19 -14.61
N ILE A 249 0.12 3.64 -14.80
CA ILE A 249 -1.11 4.17 -14.18
C ILE A 249 -0.95 4.23 -12.65
N ARG A 250 -0.56 3.12 -12.03
CA ARG A 250 -0.36 3.03 -10.57
C ARG A 250 0.67 4.05 -10.07
N ASN A 251 1.79 4.18 -10.75
CA ASN A 251 2.88 5.06 -10.32
C ASN A 251 2.52 6.54 -10.48
N SER A 252 1.89 6.91 -11.59
CA SER A 252 1.42 8.27 -11.85
C SER A 252 0.36 8.69 -10.82
N ARG A 253 -0.63 7.83 -10.56
CA ARG A 253 -1.64 8.02 -9.52
C ARG A 253 -1.01 8.22 -8.14
N LYS A 254 -0.10 7.32 -7.75
CA LYS A 254 0.60 7.41 -6.47
C LYS A 254 1.40 8.70 -6.35
N HIS A 255 2.08 9.13 -7.40
CA HIS A 255 2.84 10.37 -7.42
C HIS A 255 1.93 11.59 -7.22
N ASN A 256 0.81 11.66 -7.95
CA ASN A 256 -0.16 12.73 -7.80
C ASN A 256 -0.70 12.80 -6.35
N ILE A 257 -1.12 11.66 -5.78
CA ILE A 257 -1.62 11.60 -4.40
C ILE A 257 -0.54 12.03 -3.40
N ILE A 258 0.72 11.63 -3.60
CA ILE A 258 1.83 12.06 -2.75
C ILE A 258 1.97 13.57 -2.75
N ASN A 259 1.87 14.22 -3.91
CA ASN A 259 2.01 15.66 -4.04
C ASN A 259 0.85 16.39 -3.33
N ILE A 260 -0.39 15.95 -3.55
CA ILE A 260 -1.58 16.51 -2.86
C ILE A 260 -1.44 16.38 -1.34
N VAL A 261 -1.14 15.18 -0.85
CA VAL A 261 -0.99 14.91 0.58
C VAL A 261 0.19 15.70 1.19
N ASN A 262 1.29 15.88 0.44
CA ASN A 262 2.42 16.69 0.89
C ASN A 262 2.03 18.15 1.07
N ASP A 263 1.30 18.69 0.12
CA ASP A 263 0.86 20.08 0.12
C ASP A 263 -0.09 20.34 1.31
N ILE A 264 -1.11 19.50 1.49
CA ILE A 264 -2.06 19.60 2.60
C ILE A 264 -1.38 19.48 3.97
N VAL A 265 -0.54 18.46 4.15
CA VAL A 265 0.12 18.20 5.44
C VAL A 265 1.20 19.25 5.75
N LYS A 266 1.80 19.88 4.74
CA LYS A 266 2.76 20.98 4.95
C LYS A 266 2.12 22.19 5.57
N SER A 267 0.91 22.55 5.12
CA SER A 267 0.24 23.79 5.49
C SER A 267 -0.64 23.69 6.75
N ASN A 268 -1.02 22.47 7.17
CA ASN A 268 -2.01 22.30 8.22
C ASN A 268 -1.53 21.38 9.33
N ASP A 269 -1.94 21.66 10.57
CA ASP A 269 -1.63 20.86 11.77
C ASP A 269 -2.72 19.83 12.08
N ILE A 270 -3.99 20.20 11.83
CA ILE A 270 -5.13 19.28 11.94
C ILE A 270 -5.73 19.10 10.54
N ILE A 271 -5.91 17.86 10.15
CA ILE A 271 -6.52 17.49 8.86
C ILE A 271 -7.71 16.59 9.13
N VAL A 272 -8.85 16.94 8.56
CA VAL A 272 -10.09 16.19 8.75
C VAL A 272 -10.63 15.74 7.41
N SER A 273 -11.04 14.49 7.28
CA SER A 273 -11.64 13.96 6.06
C SER A 273 -12.93 13.19 6.33
N GLU A 274 -13.70 12.97 5.29
CA GLU A 274 -14.80 12.00 5.32
C GLU A 274 -14.30 10.56 5.52
N ASN A 275 -15.18 9.74 6.11
CA ASN A 275 -15.02 8.30 6.19
C ASN A 275 -15.88 7.64 5.12
N LEU A 276 -15.35 7.46 3.92
CA LEU A 276 -16.09 6.92 2.79
C LEU A 276 -16.16 5.39 2.79
N ASN A 277 -17.36 4.83 2.65
CA ASN A 277 -17.56 3.41 2.38
C ASN A 277 -17.23 3.07 0.91
N VAL A 278 -15.94 3.08 0.56
CA VAL A 278 -15.45 2.81 -0.80
C VAL A 278 -15.92 1.45 -1.32
N LYS A 279 -16.04 0.42 -0.45
CA LYS A 279 -16.55 -0.90 -0.85
C LYS A 279 -18.01 -0.84 -1.30
N GLY A 280 -18.85 -0.12 -0.56
CA GLY A 280 -20.25 0.11 -0.92
C GLY A 280 -20.38 0.90 -2.22
N MET A 281 -19.64 2.01 -2.32
CA MET A 281 -19.63 2.88 -3.51
C MET A 281 -19.19 2.13 -4.78
N SER A 282 -18.22 1.21 -4.68
CA SER A 282 -17.71 0.43 -5.81
C SER A 282 -18.68 -0.65 -6.33
N LYS A 283 -19.79 -0.91 -5.63
CA LYS A 283 -20.86 -1.80 -6.14
C LYS A 283 -21.68 -1.14 -7.26
N ASN A 284 -21.69 0.18 -7.34
CA ASN A 284 -22.32 0.90 -8.45
C ASN A 284 -21.46 0.77 -9.71
N HIS A 285 -21.91 -0.02 -10.69
CA HIS A 285 -21.19 -0.33 -11.92
C HIS A 285 -20.79 0.90 -12.73
N ASN A 286 -21.61 1.96 -12.73
CA ASN A 286 -21.35 3.19 -13.49
C ASN A 286 -20.19 4.00 -12.87
N LEU A 287 -20.05 3.98 -11.54
CA LEU A 287 -19.07 4.77 -10.80
C LEU A 287 -17.85 3.97 -10.35
N ALA A 288 -17.96 2.64 -10.27
CA ALA A 288 -16.92 1.75 -9.73
C ALA A 288 -15.53 2.03 -10.30
N LYS A 289 -15.44 2.18 -11.63
CA LYS A 289 -14.16 2.46 -12.32
C LYS A 289 -13.55 3.79 -11.88
N SER A 290 -14.35 4.84 -11.78
CA SER A 290 -13.91 6.18 -11.38
C SER A 290 -13.52 6.23 -9.90
N ILE A 291 -14.27 5.55 -9.03
CA ILE A 291 -13.99 5.44 -7.59
C ILE A 291 -12.68 4.69 -7.35
N ILE A 292 -12.47 3.56 -8.05
CA ILE A 292 -11.21 2.80 -7.96
C ILE A 292 -10.03 3.63 -8.48
N ASP A 293 -10.23 4.43 -9.55
CA ASP A 293 -9.20 5.31 -10.10
C ASP A 293 -8.87 6.46 -9.15
N ALA A 294 -9.84 7.05 -8.47
CA ALA A 294 -9.64 8.09 -7.46
C ALA A 294 -8.81 7.62 -6.26
N SER A 295 -8.93 6.35 -5.88
CA SER A 295 -8.11 5.72 -4.81
C SER A 295 -8.21 6.42 -3.44
N PHE A 296 -9.42 6.79 -3.01
CA PHE A 296 -9.68 7.50 -1.76
C PHE A 296 -8.99 6.89 -0.54
N ASN A 297 -9.04 5.55 -0.38
CA ASN A 297 -8.34 4.88 0.71
C ASN A 297 -6.82 5.14 0.71
N MET A 298 -6.21 5.33 -0.46
CA MET A 298 -4.78 5.66 -0.53
C MET A 298 -4.52 7.07 -0.03
N ILE A 299 -5.41 8.03 -0.31
CA ILE A 299 -5.32 9.42 0.17
C ILE A 299 -5.42 9.42 1.70
N CYS A 300 -6.49 8.84 2.26
CA CYS A 300 -6.74 8.79 3.71
C CYS A 300 -5.60 8.09 4.47
N ASN A 301 -5.16 6.91 4.00
CA ASN A 301 -4.06 6.18 4.64
C ASN A 301 -2.74 6.97 4.59
N MET A 302 -2.49 7.71 3.50
CA MET A 302 -1.27 8.50 3.36
C MET A 302 -1.32 9.77 4.22
N LEU A 303 -2.49 10.42 4.36
CA LEU A 303 -2.71 11.52 5.29
C LEU A 303 -2.46 11.05 6.72
N LYS A 304 -3.13 9.97 7.15
CA LYS A 304 -2.95 9.38 8.49
C LYS A 304 -1.48 9.07 8.78
N TRP A 305 -0.80 8.41 7.86
CA TRP A 305 0.61 8.06 8.04
C TRP A 305 1.52 9.30 8.12
N LYS A 306 1.30 10.30 7.26
CA LYS A 306 2.16 11.49 7.25
C LYS A 306 1.95 12.40 8.44
N THR A 307 0.70 12.60 8.86
CA THR A 307 0.39 13.36 10.07
C THR A 307 1.00 12.70 11.30
N THR A 308 0.88 11.37 11.43
CA THR A 308 1.52 10.62 12.52
C THR A 308 3.04 10.82 12.58
N ILE A 309 3.73 10.77 11.43
CA ILE A 309 5.20 10.97 11.38
C ILE A 309 5.59 12.40 11.74
N GLN A 310 4.77 13.39 11.37
CA GLN A 310 5.05 14.80 11.61
C GLN A 310 4.52 15.30 12.97
N GLY A 311 3.92 14.41 13.78
CA GLY A 311 3.32 14.78 15.05
C GLY A 311 2.10 15.68 14.90
N LYS A 312 1.39 15.59 13.77
CA LYS A 312 0.17 16.31 13.44
C LYS A 312 -1.05 15.42 13.65
N TYR A 313 -2.23 16.00 13.57
CA TYR A 313 -3.49 15.32 13.85
C TYR A 313 -4.24 14.99 12.56
N TYR A 314 -4.87 13.81 12.55
CA TYR A 314 -5.75 13.38 11.46
C TYR A 314 -7.01 12.75 12.03
N TYR A 315 -8.15 13.28 11.62
CA TYR A 315 -9.48 12.79 12.03
C TYR A 315 -10.31 12.41 10.81
N GLN A 316 -11.26 11.52 11.03
CA GLN A 316 -12.30 11.22 10.07
C GLN A 316 -13.65 11.45 10.75
N VAL A 317 -14.54 12.17 10.07
CA VAL A 317 -15.92 12.36 10.54
C VAL A 317 -16.71 11.05 10.35
N ASP A 318 -17.87 10.96 11.01
CA ASP A 318 -18.77 9.81 10.84
C ASP A 318 -19.15 9.59 9.37
N THR A 319 -19.33 8.32 8.98
CA THR A 319 -19.65 7.93 7.60
C THR A 319 -20.97 8.55 7.10
N PHE A 320 -21.90 8.82 8.00
CA PHE A 320 -23.23 9.36 7.71
C PHE A 320 -23.37 10.84 8.06
N TYR A 321 -22.27 11.51 8.39
CA TYR A 321 -22.30 12.94 8.68
C TYR A 321 -22.78 13.73 7.44
N PRO A 322 -23.87 14.56 7.56
CA PRO A 322 -24.51 15.19 6.41
C PRO A 322 -23.76 16.46 5.97
N SER A 323 -22.47 16.34 5.66
CA SER A 323 -21.57 17.45 5.33
C SER A 323 -22.08 18.33 4.18
N SER A 324 -22.62 17.72 3.13
CA SER A 324 -23.12 18.44 1.94
C SER A 324 -24.57 18.95 2.08
N LYS A 325 -25.32 18.48 3.10
CA LYS A 325 -26.74 18.82 3.32
C LYS A 325 -26.93 19.89 4.39
N THR A 326 -25.87 20.41 4.95
CA THR A 326 -25.92 21.39 6.04
C THR A 326 -25.26 22.68 5.56
N CYS A 327 -25.89 23.82 5.77
CA CYS A 327 -25.29 25.10 5.48
C CYS A 327 -24.14 25.37 6.46
N SER A 328 -22.93 25.62 5.96
CA SER A 328 -21.74 25.84 6.79
C SER A 328 -21.79 27.15 7.58
N ARG A 329 -22.66 28.09 7.20
CA ARG A 329 -22.81 29.39 7.87
C ARG A 329 -23.81 29.36 9.03
N CYS A 330 -24.99 28.75 8.83
CA CYS A 330 -26.07 28.80 9.82
C CYS A 330 -26.49 27.45 10.40
N GLY A 331 -25.94 26.33 9.90
CA GLY A 331 -26.24 24.99 10.37
C GLY A 331 -27.59 24.41 9.90
N THR A 332 -28.39 25.15 9.13
CA THR A 332 -29.69 24.68 8.62
C THR A 332 -29.47 23.56 7.61
N LYS A 333 -30.24 22.47 7.74
CA LYS A 333 -30.25 21.37 6.76
C LYS A 333 -31.07 21.75 5.53
N THR A 334 -30.64 21.31 4.36
CA THR A 334 -31.31 21.53 3.07
C THR A 334 -31.45 20.23 2.29
N ASP A 335 -32.55 20.12 1.55
CA ASP A 335 -32.78 19.02 0.61
C ASP A 335 -32.36 19.35 -0.83
N ILE A 336 -32.02 20.59 -1.13
CA ILE A 336 -31.56 21.05 -2.45
C ILE A 336 -30.37 20.20 -2.93
N THR A 337 -29.47 19.88 -2.03
CA THR A 337 -28.27 19.09 -2.33
C THR A 337 -28.48 17.58 -2.43
N ASN A 338 -29.72 17.08 -2.28
CA ASN A 338 -30.06 15.68 -2.58
C ASN A 338 -29.81 15.36 -4.07
N ASN A 339 -30.03 16.33 -4.95
CA ASN A 339 -29.63 16.21 -6.35
C ASN A 339 -28.12 16.43 -6.48
N LEU A 340 -27.39 15.38 -6.88
CA LEU A 340 -25.94 15.39 -7.04
C LEU A 340 -25.43 16.32 -8.16
N SER A 341 -26.29 16.75 -9.07
CA SER A 341 -25.93 17.68 -10.15
C SER A 341 -25.87 19.13 -9.67
N VAL A 342 -26.54 19.45 -8.56
CA VAL A 342 -26.51 20.82 -7.98
C VAL A 342 -25.15 21.07 -7.35
N ARG A 343 -24.40 22.03 -7.89
CA ARG A 343 -23.06 22.40 -7.44
C ARG A 343 -23.01 23.70 -6.68
N LYS A 344 -23.94 24.60 -6.97
CA LYS A 344 -24.11 25.87 -6.27
C LYS A 344 -25.54 25.97 -5.79
N TRP A 345 -25.74 26.50 -4.61
CA TRP A 345 -27.06 26.68 -4.01
C TRP A 345 -27.06 27.86 -3.00
N THR A 346 -28.20 28.48 -2.82
CA THR A 346 -28.40 29.54 -1.84
C THR A 346 -29.15 28.96 -0.66
N CYS A 347 -28.70 29.26 0.54
CA CYS A 347 -29.37 28.82 1.76
C CYS A 347 -30.67 29.58 1.98
N GLU A 348 -31.79 28.89 2.08
CA GLU A 348 -33.11 29.50 2.28
C GLU A 348 -33.23 30.25 3.62
N ASN A 349 -32.46 29.85 4.65
CA ASN A 349 -32.52 30.45 5.97
C ASN A 349 -31.65 31.72 6.10
N CYS A 350 -30.41 31.69 5.56
CA CYS A 350 -29.47 32.81 5.79
C CYS A 350 -29.00 33.50 4.51
N GLY A 351 -29.54 33.14 3.34
CA GLY A 351 -29.20 33.75 2.05
C GLY A 351 -27.77 33.50 1.56
N ASN A 352 -26.96 32.65 2.26
CA ASN A 352 -25.57 32.39 1.87
C ASN A 352 -25.50 31.60 0.58
N GLU A 353 -24.70 32.04 -0.37
CA GLU A 353 -24.36 31.26 -1.57
C GLU A 353 -23.28 30.27 -1.28
N ASN A 354 -23.52 29.00 -1.56
CA ASN A 354 -22.63 27.90 -1.26
C ASN A 354 -22.17 27.17 -2.55
N ASP A 355 -20.87 26.97 -2.69
CA ASP A 355 -20.34 25.88 -3.50
C ASP A 355 -20.48 24.58 -2.67
N ARG A 356 -21.18 23.60 -3.19
CA ARG A 356 -21.55 22.36 -2.47
C ARG A 356 -20.34 21.67 -1.84
N ASP A 357 -19.27 21.52 -2.61
CA ASP A 357 -18.11 20.73 -2.22
C ASP A 357 -17.24 21.52 -1.21
N ILE A 358 -17.16 22.86 -1.36
CA ILE A 358 -16.50 23.74 -0.39
C ILE A 358 -17.31 23.81 0.90
N ASN A 359 -18.62 23.94 0.82
CA ASN A 359 -19.51 23.91 1.99
C ASN A 359 -19.36 22.60 2.77
N ALA A 360 -19.31 21.44 2.07
CA ALA A 360 -19.07 20.16 2.70
C ALA A 360 -17.73 20.10 3.43
N SER A 361 -16.66 20.59 2.79
CA SER A 361 -15.33 20.60 3.42
C SER A 361 -15.23 21.51 4.65
N ILE A 362 -15.97 22.63 4.68
CA ILE A 362 -16.07 23.51 5.85
C ILE A 362 -16.81 22.79 6.99
N ASN A 363 -17.94 22.13 6.71
CA ASN A 363 -18.67 21.34 7.71
C ASN A 363 -17.83 20.20 8.28
N ILE A 364 -17.05 19.50 7.43
CA ILE A 364 -16.09 18.47 7.86
C ILE A 364 -15.04 19.06 8.79
N MET A 365 -14.53 20.25 8.48
CA MET A 365 -13.56 20.96 9.32
C MET A 365 -14.13 21.24 10.72
N PHE A 366 -15.33 21.80 10.82
CA PHE A 366 -15.97 22.12 12.10
C PHE A 366 -16.27 20.87 12.92
N GLU A 367 -16.76 19.80 12.29
CA GLU A 367 -17.01 18.53 13.00
C GLU A 367 -15.70 17.92 13.49
N GLY A 368 -14.63 17.96 12.69
CA GLY A 368 -13.30 17.54 13.10
C GLY A 368 -12.72 18.34 14.27
N LEU A 369 -13.01 19.63 14.33
CA LEU A 369 -12.62 20.47 15.46
C LEU A 369 -13.30 20.01 16.76
N LYS A 370 -14.60 19.69 16.71
CA LYS A 370 -15.33 19.12 17.85
C LYS A 370 -14.72 17.79 18.32
N ILE A 371 -14.33 16.91 17.35
CA ILE A 371 -13.67 15.63 17.65
C ILE A 371 -12.32 15.89 18.33
N HIS A 372 -11.55 16.86 17.83
CA HIS A 372 -10.24 17.21 18.39
C HIS A 372 -10.36 17.63 19.86
N TYR A 373 -11.25 18.56 20.18
CA TYR A 373 -11.46 19.02 21.56
C TYR A 373 -12.00 17.93 22.52
N LYS A 374 -12.71 16.94 22.02
CA LYS A 374 -13.15 15.81 22.84
C LYS A 374 -12.03 14.78 23.12
N THR A 375 -10.93 14.85 22.37
CA THR A 375 -9.85 13.85 22.39
C THR A 375 -8.63 14.34 23.21
N ILE A 376 -8.55 15.64 23.44
CA ILE A 376 -7.58 16.26 24.35
C ILE A 376 -8.16 16.31 25.76
#